data_adaf0b8718f2a92d6f87fdc63c0a9a6e
#
_entry.id   adaf0b8718f2a92d6f87fdc63c0a9a6e
#
_cell.length_a   1.000
_cell.length_b   1.000
_cell.length_c   1.000
_cell.angle_alpha   90.00
_cell.angle_beta   90.00
_cell.angle_gamma   90.00
#
_symmetry.space_group_name_H-M   'P 1'
#
loop_
_entity.id
_entity.type
_entity.pdbx_description
1 polymer ?
#
loop_
_entity_poly.entity_id
_entity_poly.type
_entity_poly.pdbx_seq_one_letter_code
_entity_poly.pdbx_strand_id
1 'polypeptide(L)'
;MSAGFSSPAQDYLDGNLDLNSYLIEHPAATFFMRMTGDAMVNAGIFDRDLLIVDRSIEPQNNSIVIAVLNGELTVKKIIKVQQDIYLESGLKENNIKITEDIDFSVWGVVTKVIHELHS
;
A
#
# COMPACT_ATOMS: atom_id res chain seq x y z
N MET A 1 8.87 3.86 25.45
CA MET A 1 7.41 3.76 25.44
C MET A 1 7.01 2.30 25.38
N SER A 2 6.13 1.89 26.26
CA SER A 2 5.65 0.52 26.23
C SER A 2 4.47 0.39 25.30
N ALA A 3 4.45 -0.70 24.53
CA ALA A 3 3.29 -1.08 23.77
C ALA A 3 2.28 -1.70 24.71
N GLY A 4 1.06 -1.28 24.65
CA GLY A 4 0.00 -1.77 25.51
C GLY A 4 -1.33 -1.75 24.83
N PHE A 5 -2.30 -2.24 25.55
CA PHE A 5 -3.68 -2.26 25.07
C PHE A 5 -4.52 -1.35 25.93
N SER A 6 -5.31 -0.51 25.30
CA SER A 6 -6.36 0.21 25.98
C SER A 6 -7.63 -0.59 25.88
N SER A 7 -8.21 -0.98 26.99
CA SER A 7 -9.47 -1.73 27.04
C SER A 7 -9.48 -3.01 26.21
N PRO A 8 -8.44 -3.84 26.27
CA PRO A 8 -8.35 -4.99 25.37
C PRO A 8 -9.42 -6.03 25.59
N ALA A 9 -9.77 -6.27 26.87
CA ALA A 9 -10.74 -7.31 27.17
C ALA A 9 -12.10 -6.98 26.61
N GLN A 10 -12.48 -5.72 26.65
CA GLN A 10 -13.78 -5.29 26.14
C GLN A 10 -13.83 -5.39 24.62
N ASP A 11 -12.75 -4.99 23.95
CA ASP A 11 -12.69 -5.05 22.49
C ASP A 11 -12.79 -6.49 22.00
N TYR A 12 -12.17 -7.42 22.71
CA TYR A 12 -12.28 -8.82 22.38
C TYR A 12 -13.67 -9.38 22.62
N LEU A 13 -14.26 -9.00 23.73
CA LEU A 13 -15.56 -9.54 24.11
C LEU A 13 -16.68 -9.00 23.24
N ASP A 14 -16.53 -7.82 22.76
CA ASP A 14 -17.51 -7.28 21.83
C ASP A 14 -17.66 -8.14 20.58
N GLY A 15 -16.58 -8.80 20.18
CA GLY A 15 -16.62 -9.77 19.09
C GLY A 15 -17.18 -9.26 17.80
N ASN A 16 -17.24 -7.94 17.64
CA ASN A 16 -17.96 -7.33 16.54
C ASN A 16 -17.06 -6.92 15.38
N LEU A 17 -15.76 -7.16 15.47
CA LEU A 17 -14.87 -6.85 14.37
C LEU A 17 -15.01 -7.91 13.29
N ASP A 18 -15.54 -7.50 12.15
CA ASP A 18 -15.56 -8.32 10.95
C ASP A 18 -14.32 -7.96 10.14
N LEU A 19 -13.35 -8.87 10.12
CA LEU A 19 -12.09 -8.62 9.43
C LEU A 19 -12.29 -8.38 7.94
N ASN A 20 -13.23 -9.10 7.32
CA ASN A 20 -13.49 -8.88 5.90
C ASN A 20 -13.97 -7.46 5.64
N SER A 21 -14.91 -6.98 6.45
CA SER A 21 -15.41 -5.62 6.30
C SER A 21 -14.34 -4.58 6.61
N TYR A 22 -13.49 -4.86 7.59
CA TYR A 22 -12.41 -3.96 7.95
C TYR A 22 -11.34 -3.87 6.86
N LEU A 23 -10.96 -5.02 6.30
CA LEU A 23 -9.89 -5.08 5.32
C LEU A 23 -10.35 -4.72 3.92
N ILE A 24 -11.61 -5.00 3.60
CA ILE A 24 -12.14 -4.86 2.24
C ILE A 24 -13.35 -3.94 2.28
N GLU A 25 -13.12 -2.66 1.98
CA GLU A 25 -14.19 -1.67 1.98
C GLU A 25 -14.98 -1.69 0.68
N HIS A 26 -14.35 -2.05 -0.43
CA HIS A 26 -14.95 -2.07 -1.76
C HIS A 26 -14.71 -3.42 -2.41
N PRO A 27 -15.52 -4.44 -2.09
CA PRO A 27 -15.23 -5.80 -2.52
C PRO A 27 -15.09 -5.96 -4.03
N ALA A 28 -15.90 -5.25 -4.81
CA ALA A 28 -15.83 -5.37 -6.27
C ALA A 28 -14.56 -4.78 -6.88
N ALA A 29 -13.85 -3.94 -6.13
CA ALA A 29 -12.65 -3.26 -6.61
C ALA A 29 -11.38 -3.67 -5.86
N THR A 30 -11.47 -4.68 -4.99
CA THR A 30 -10.36 -5.08 -4.13
C THR A 30 -9.68 -6.32 -4.68
N PHE A 31 -8.35 -6.25 -4.71
CA PHE A 31 -7.48 -7.32 -5.20
C PHE A 31 -6.39 -7.58 -4.18
N PHE A 32 -5.88 -8.79 -4.21
CA PHE A 32 -4.78 -9.18 -3.33
C PHE A 32 -3.55 -9.45 -4.18
N MET A 33 -2.42 -8.92 -3.73
CA MET A 33 -1.15 -9.13 -4.41
C MET A 33 -0.09 -9.45 -3.38
N ARG A 34 0.90 -10.24 -3.78
CA ARG A 34 2.01 -10.61 -2.92
C ARG A 34 3.21 -9.74 -3.25
N MET A 35 3.79 -9.10 -2.23
CA MET A 35 5.00 -8.30 -2.42
C MET A 35 6.18 -9.21 -2.71
N THR A 36 7.01 -8.79 -3.63
CA THR A 36 8.28 -9.46 -3.93
C THR A 36 9.40 -8.46 -3.78
N GLY A 37 10.40 -8.83 -3.00
CA GLY A 37 11.58 -8.01 -2.80
C GLY A 37 11.47 -7.05 -1.64
N ASP A 38 12.51 -6.27 -1.43
CA ASP A 38 12.67 -5.43 -0.25
C ASP A 38 12.71 -3.93 -0.59
N ALA A 39 12.30 -3.55 -1.78
CA ALA A 39 12.37 -2.16 -2.22
C ALA A 39 11.51 -1.21 -1.40
N MET A 40 10.49 -1.73 -0.71
CA MET A 40 9.53 -0.91 0.03
C MET A 40 9.63 -1.10 1.55
N VAL A 41 10.74 -1.64 2.05
CA VAL A 41 10.89 -1.88 3.50
C VAL A 41 10.83 -0.58 4.30
N ASN A 42 11.33 0.52 3.74
CA ASN A 42 11.28 1.81 4.42
C ASN A 42 9.87 2.39 4.49
N ALA A 43 8.96 1.85 3.70
CA ALA A 43 7.54 2.19 3.76
C ALA A 43 6.74 1.19 4.59
N GLY A 44 7.41 0.22 5.21
CA GLY A 44 6.76 -0.77 6.06
C GLY A 44 6.19 -1.95 5.30
N ILE A 45 6.66 -2.18 4.08
CA ILE A 45 6.21 -3.30 3.25
C ILE A 45 7.38 -4.21 3.00
N PHE A 46 7.22 -5.48 3.38
CA PHE A 46 8.30 -6.45 3.34
C PHE A 46 8.02 -7.53 2.30
N ASP A 47 9.08 -8.22 1.92
CA ASP A 47 8.97 -9.34 1.01
C ASP A 47 7.92 -10.32 1.52
N ARG A 48 7.06 -10.80 0.63
CA ARG A 48 5.98 -11.74 0.91
C ARG A 48 4.77 -11.15 1.63
N ASP A 49 4.78 -9.88 1.93
CA ASP A 49 3.58 -9.25 2.50
C ASP A 49 2.42 -9.38 1.54
N LEU A 50 1.22 -9.56 2.10
CA LEU A 50 0.00 -9.56 1.33
C LEU A 50 -0.49 -8.12 1.22
N LEU A 51 -0.58 -7.64 0.00
CA LEU A 51 -1.06 -6.28 -0.28
C LEU A 51 -2.56 -6.34 -0.56
N ILE A 52 -3.30 -5.47 0.10
CA ILE A 52 -4.72 -5.29 -0.19
C ILE A 52 -4.83 -4.03 -1.04
N VAL A 53 -5.28 -4.19 -2.26
CA VAL A 53 -5.27 -3.15 -3.29
C VAL A 53 -6.70 -2.82 -3.67
N ASP A 54 -7.03 -1.54 -3.59
CA ASP A 54 -8.35 -1.04 -3.92
C ASP A 54 -8.25 -0.18 -5.19
N ARG A 55 -8.93 -0.60 -6.22
CA ARG A 55 -8.89 0.10 -7.51
C ARG A 55 -9.89 1.24 -7.62
N SER A 56 -10.79 1.37 -6.65
CA SER A 56 -11.80 2.43 -6.66
C SER A 56 -11.34 3.72 -5.98
N ILE A 57 -10.23 3.66 -5.25
CA ILE A 57 -9.71 4.81 -4.50
C ILE A 57 -8.81 5.64 -5.39
N GLU A 58 -9.01 6.96 -5.36
CA GLU A 58 -8.10 7.87 -6.05
C GLU A 58 -6.85 8.09 -5.20
N PRO A 59 -5.65 7.97 -5.77
CA PRO A 59 -4.43 8.13 -4.99
C PRO A 59 -4.25 9.56 -4.52
N GLN A 60 -3.83 9.70 -3.28
CA GLN A 60 -3.48 10.96 -2.65
C GLN A 60 -1.98 11.09 -2.55
N ASN A 61 -1.50 12.26 -2.17
CA ASN A 61 -0.10 12.43 -1.86
C ASN A 61 0.31 11.45 -0.75
N ASN A 62 1.42 10.77 -0.94
CA ASN A 62 1.96 9.73 -0.05
C ASN A 62 1.22 8.38 -0.11
N SER A 63 0.26 8.21 -1.00
CA SER A 63 -0.36 6.89 -1.18
C SER A 63 0.67 5.89 -1.67
N ILE A 64 0.56 4.66 -1.17
CA ILE A 64 1.27 3.53 -1.75
C ILE A 64 0.38 2.98 -2.87
N VAL A 65 0.94 2.85 -4.04
CA VAL A 65 0.17 2.47 -5.23
C VAL A 65 0.82 1.30 -5.95
N ILE A 66 -0.02 0.56 -6.67
CA ILE A 66 0.46 -0.32 -7.72
C ILE A 66 0.50 0.52 -8.97
N ALA A 67 1.69 0.81 -9.42
CA ALA A 67 1.93 1.64 -10.61
C ALA A 67 2.17 0.74 -11.81
N VAL A 68 1.62 1.14 -12.95
CA VAL A 68 2.02 0.59 -14.25
C VAL A 68 3.03 1.55 -14.80
N LEU A 69 4.27 1.13 -14.87
CA LEU A 69 5.38 1.96 -15.29
C LEU A 69 6.06 1.30 -16.48
N ASN A 70 5.94 1.93 -17.65
CA ASN A 70 6.45 1.38 -18.90
C ASN A 70 6.02 -0.07 -19.12
N GLY A 71 4.77 -0.35 -18.83
CA GLY A 71 4.17 -1.66 -19.03
C GLY A 71 4.35 -2.67 -17.91
N GLU A 72 5.06 -2.31 -16.84
CA GLU A 72 5.31 -3.22 -15.72
C GLU A 72 4.62 -2.74 -14.46
N LEU A 73 4.05 -3.69 -13.71
CA LEU A 73 3.47 -3.42 -12.40
C LEU A 73 4.58 -3.32 -11.36
N THR A 74 4.53 -2.27 -10.56
CA THR A 74 5.48 -2.07 -9.47
C THR A 74 4.80 -1.37 -8.31
N VAL A 75 5.34 -1.54 -7.11
CA VAL A 75 4.83 -0.89 -5.91
C VAL A 75 5.65 0.35 -5.65
N LYS A 76 5.00 1.49 -5.55
CA LYS A 76 5.67 2.76 -5.34
C LYS A 76 4.85 3.63 -4.42
N LYS A 77 5.52 4.63 -3.83
CA LYS A 77 4.84 5.70 -3.11
C LYS A 77 4.72 6.88 -4.07
N ILE A 78 3.52 7.42 -4.20
CA ILE A 78 3.29 8.58 -5.05
C ILE A 78 3.51 9.85 -4.24
N ILE A 79 4.33 10.75 -4.77
CA ILE A 79 4.61 12.04 -4.15
C ILE A 79 4.16 13.11 -5.13
N LYS A 80 3.28 13.99 -4.66
CA LYS A 80 2.77 15.09 -5.46
C LYS A 80 3.35 16.38 -4.93
N VAL A 81 4.09 17.09 -5.78
CA VAL A 81 4.67 18.38 -5.45
C VAL A 81 4.17 19.37 -6.49
N GLN A 82 3.23 20.21 -6.11
CA GLN A 82 2.54 21.10 -7.05
C GLN A 82 1.91 20.30 -8.16
N GLN A 83 2.34 20.47 -9.40
CA GLN A 83 1.81 19.71 -10.54
C GLN A 83 2.68 18.53 -10.93
N ASP A 84 3.80 18.36 -10.25
CA ASP A 84 4.73 17.28 -10.55
C ASP A 84 4.41 16.04 -9.72
N ILE A 85 4.64 14.89 -10.33
CA ILE A 85 4.45 13.59 -9.69
C ILE A 85 5.79 12.87 -9.68
N TYR A 86 6.14 12.35 -8.52
CA TYR A 86 7.32 11.51 -8.33
C TYR A 86 6.86 10.17 -7.82
N LEU A 87 7.53 9.11 -8.25
CA LEU A 87 7.36 7.78 -7.70
C LEU A 87 8.58 7.46 -6.85
N GLU A 88 8.33 7.10 -5.61
CA GLU A 88 9.37 6.81 -4.64
C GLU A 88 9.28 5.36 -4.22
N SER A 89 10.38 4.63 -4.33
CA SER A 89 10.52 3.36 -3.63
C SER A 89 10.94 3.67 -2.20
N GLY A 90 11.14 2.66 -1.37
CA GLY A 90 11.62 2.91 -0.02
C GLY A 90 13.04 3.47 0.04
N LEU A 91 13.74 3.49 -1.09
CA LEU A 91 15.10 4.00 -1.19
C LEU A 91 15.09 5.32 -1.95
N LYS A 92 15.60 6.38 -1.32
CA LYS A 92 15.51 7.74 -1.88
C LYS A 92 16.19 7.90 -3.23
N GLU A 93 17.27 7.18 -3.45
CA GLU A 93 18.04 7.28 -4.71
C GLU A 93 17.30 6.72 -5.91
N ASN A 94 16.15 6.06 -5.68
CA ASN A 94 15.38 5.44 -6.76
C ASN A 94 14.10 6.19 -7.10
N ASN A 95 14.05 7.47 -6.75
CA ASN A 95 12.88 8.28 -7.07
C ASN A 95 12.83 8.59 -8.56
N ILE A 96 11.63 8.52 -9.11
CA ILE A 96 11.39 8.73 -10.52
C ILE A 96 10.42 9.89 -10.68
N LYS A 97 10.84 10.94 -11.39
CA LYS A 97 9.93 12.01 -11.77
C LYS A 97 9.16 11.57 -13.01
N ILE A 98 7.84 11.68 -12.96
CA ILE A 98 6.99 11.33 -14.09
C ILE A 98 7.00 12.48 -15.08
N THR A 99 7.46 12.19 -16.30
CA THR A 99 7.52 13.11 -17.41
C THR A 99 6.69 12.56 -18.56
N GLU A 100 6.53 13.33 -19.63
CA GLU A 100 5.72 12.92 -20.77
C GLU A 100 6.27 11.69 -21.48
N ASP A 101 7.58 11.44 -21.35
CA ASP A 101 8.21 10.26 -21.97
C ASP A 101 7.91 8.96 -21.24
N ILE A 102 7.39 9.04 -20.03
CA ILE A 102 7.19 7.85 -19.19
C ILE A 102 5.75 7.43 -19.27
N ASP A 103 5.53 6.19 -19.67
CA ASP A 103 4.20 5.59 -19.67
C ASP A 103 3.86 5.19 -18.24
N PHE A 104 2.95 5.92 -17.62
CA PHE A 104 2.60 5.74 -16.23
C PHE A 104 1.10 5.80 -16.02
N SER A 105 0.61 4.86 -15.24
CA SER A 105 -0.75 4.95 -14.69
C SER A 105 -0.78 4.30 -13.32
N VAL A 106 -1.80 4.63 -12.53
CA VAL A 106 -2.03 3.96 -11.25
C VAL A 106 -3.02 2.84 -11.49
N TRP A 107 -2.63 1.62 -11.17
CA TRP A 107 -3.51 0.46 -11.27
C TRP A 107 -4.43 0.36 -10.06
N GLY A 108 -3.94 0.68 -8.88
CA GLY A 108 -4.71 0.65 -7.66
C GLY A 108 -3.93 1.22 -6.49
N VAL A 109 -4.63 1.43 -5.38
CA VAL A 109 -4.04 1.97 -4.15
C VAL A 109 -3.92 0.85 -3.13
N VAL A 110 -2.74 0.70 -2.56
CA VAL A 110 -2.51 -0.24 -1.47
C VAL A 110 -3.04 0.39 -0.19
N THR A 111 -4.10 -0.20 0.36
CA THR A 111 -4.74 0.34 1.55
C THR A 111 -4.23 -0.28 2.83
N LYS A 112 -3.81 -1.54 2.75
CA LYS A 112 -3.35 -2.30 3.92
C LYS A 112 -2.35 -3.34 3.46
N VAL A 113 -1.50 -3.77 4.38
CA VAL A 113 -0.64 -4.92 4.16
C VAL A 113 -0.82 -5.88 5.33
N ILE A 114 -0.71 -7.16 5.04
CA ILE A 114 -0.69 -8.19 6.07
C ILE A 114 0.70 -8.82 6.04
N HIS A 115 1.38 -8.68 7.14
CA HIS A 115 2.74 -9.18 7.32
C HIS A 115 2.72 -10.31 8.33
N GLU A 116 3.22 -11.46 7.93
CA GLU A 116 3.30 -12.60 8.83
C GLU A 116 4.61 -12.53 9.61
N LEU A 117 4.51 -12.66 10.92
CA LEU A 117 5.67 -12.63 11.80
C LEU A 117 6.33 -14.01 11.94
N HIS A 118 5.58 -15.05 11.63
CA HIS A 118 6.03 -16.42 11.76
C HIS A 118 5.70 -17.16 10.46
N SER A 119 6.72 -17.62 9.80
CA SER A 119 6.55 -18.33 8.52
C SER A 119 6.79 -19.83 8.68
#